data_b6cde52341edba02ec921b688a6af3a8
#
_entry.id   b6cde52341edba02ec921b688a6af3a8
#
_cell.length_a   1.000
_cell.length_b   1.000
_cell.length_c   1.000
_cell.angle_alpha   90.00
_cell.angle_beta   90.00
_cell.angle_gamma   90.00
#
_symmetry.space_group_name_H-M   'P 1'
#
loop_
_entity.id
_entity.type
_entity.pdbx_description
1 polymer ?
#
loop_
_entity_poly.entity_id
_entity_poly.type
_entity_poly.pdbx_seq_one_letter_code
_entity_poly.pdbx_strand_id
1 'polypeptide(L)'
;MITLDPAYVAFLQLNIWELVERTPPLGIAVLCTLALASLYSWTIIFSKLGTFRRARASDVRFLRAFRKASGLEAVMVASEQFRPSPLVSVFDFGYEEIARQVKAKGGLTNQASIERSLQLGASEAMAKLERNMNWLATTASVSPFIGLMGTVIGIIRAFEGLGTAGSASLRAVAPGIADALIATAVGLAAAIPAAIFYNYFGSVVREVNARIDDFNLEFLNMAERSFGE
;
A
#
# COMPACT_ATOMS: atom_id res chain seq x y z
N MET A 1 -36.78 19.79 -2.86
CA MET A 1 -36.09 20.14 -4.10
C MET A 1 -34.85 20.93 -3.67
N ILE A 2 -33.68 20.24 -3.56
CA ILE A 2 -32.44 20.88 -3.09
C ILE A 2 -31.89 21.65 -4.30
N THR A 3 -32.07 22.96 -4.32
CA THR A 3 -31.44 23.85 -5.30
C THR A 3 -29.95 23.84 -4.96
N LEU A 4 -29.14 23.14 -5.77
CA LEU A 4 -27.69 23.23 -5.69
C LEU A 4 -27.29 24.69 -5.89
N ASP A 5 -26.50 25.22 -4.96
CA ASP A 5 -25.93 26.56 -5.00
C ASP A 5 -25.22 26.76 -6.34
N PRO A 6 -25.48 27.85 -7.09
CA PRO A 6 -24.85 28.12 -8.38
C PRO A 6 -23.30 28.10 -8.30
N ALA A 7 -22.72 28.34 -7.13
CA ALA A 7 -21.28 28.17 -6.90
C ALA A 7 -20.84 26.69 -7.01
N TYR A 8 -21.67 25.73 -6.60
CA TYR A 8 -21.41 24.30 -6.75
C TYR A 8 -21.50 23.86 -8.22
N VAL A 9 -22.45 24.42 -8.97
CA VAL A 9 -22.61 24.13 -10.40
C VAL A 9 -21.44 24.71 -11.20
N ALA A 10 -20.97 25.89 -10.84
CA ALA A 10 -19.79 26.50 -11.47
C ALA A 10 -18.51 25.72 -11.17
N PHE A 11 -18.36 25.11 -9.98
CA PHE A 11 -17.23 24.22 -9.65
C PHE A 11 -17.25 22.92 -10.47
N LEU A 12 -18.43 22.40 -10.81
CA LEU A 12 -18.59 21.23 -11.67
C LEU A 12 -18.38 21.53 -13.17
N GLN A 13 -18.40 22.81 -13.55
CA GLN A 13 -18.15 23.28 -14.93
C GLN A 13 -16.69 23.67 -15.18
N LEU A 14 -15.76 23.31 -14.28
CA LEU A 14 -14.33 23.44 -14.55
C LEU A 14 -13.99 22.70 -15.83
N ASN A 15 -13.87 23.47 -16.91
CA ASN A 15 -13.53 22.94 -18.22
C ASN A 15 -12.04 22.58 -18.19
N ILE A 16 -11.75 21.28 -17.95
CA ILE A 16 -10.36 20.78 -17.80
C ILE A 16 -9.49 21.19 -18.99
N TRP A 17 -10.09 21.29 -20.18
CA TRP A 17 -9.41 21.73 -21.38
C TRP A 17 -9.02 23.21 -21.31
N GLU A 18 -9.88 24.07 -20.83
CA GLU A 18 -9.63 25.50 -20.65
C GLU A 18 -8.56 25.76 -19.59
N LEU A 19 -8.54 24.92 -18.54
CA LEU A 19 -7.51 24.93 -17.52
C LEU A 19 -6.14 24.57 -18.10
N VAL A 20 -6.08 23.51 -18.92
CA VAL A 20 -4.81 23.06 -19.57
C VAL A 20 -4.30 24.10 -20.55
N GLU A 21 -5.16 24.73 -21.34
CA GLU A 21 -4.75 25.75 -22.32
C GLU A 21 -4.21 27.02 -21.67
N ARG A 22 -4.72 27.40 -20.49
CA ARG A 22 -4.29 28.60 -19.76
C ARG A 22 -3.10 28.34 -18.85
N THR A 23 -2.87 27.08 -18.44
CA THR A 23 -1.81 26.72 -17.49
C THR A 23 -0.46 26.71 -18.18
N PRO A 24 0.55 27.39 -17.61
CA PRO A 24 1.91 27.41 -18.16
C PRO A 24 2.55 26.00 -18.16
N PRO A 25 3.55 25.73 -19.03
CA PRO A 25 4.14 24.39 -19.17
C PRO A 25 4.61 23.77 -17.86
N LEU A 26 5.13 24.58 -16.93
CA LEU A 26 5.56 24.13 -15.61
C LEU A 26 4.38 23.73 -14.71
N GLY A 27 3.27 24.46 -14.77
CA GLY A 27 2.03 24.09 -14.06
C GLY A 27 1.44 22.79 -14.60
N ILE A 28 1.46 22.61 -15.94
CA ILE A 28 1.06 21.35 -16.56
C ILE A 28 1.93 20.18 -16.07
N ALA A 29 3.25 20.37 -16.01
CA ALA A 29 4.17 19.34 -15.50
C ALA A 29 3.85 18.95 -14.05
N VAL A 30 3.51 19.90 -13.17
CA VAL A 30 3.06 19.66 -11.80
C VAL A 30 1.78 18.82 -11.80
N LEU A 31 0.76 19.23 -12.54
CA LEU A 31 -0.51 18.51 -12.61
C LEU A 31 -0.37 17.10 -13.19
N CYS A 32 0.43 16.92 -14.24
CA CYS A 32 0.74 15.60 -14.81
C CYS A 32 1.44 14.69 -13.80
N THR A 33 2.41 15.23 -13.07
CA THR A 33 3.13 14.47 -12.02
C THR A 33 2.16 14.00 -10.93
N LEU A 34 1.29 14.87 -10.46
CA LEU A 34 0.28 14.54 -9.45
C LEU A 34 -0.75 13.53 -9.99
N ALA A 35 -1.20 13.68 -11.22
CA ALA A 35 -2.12 12.73 -11.86
C ALA A 35 -1.50 11.33 -11.99
N LEU A 36 -0.25 11.24 -12.44
CA LEU A 36 0.49 9.97 -12.53
C LEU A 36 0.69 9.34 -11.16
N ALA A 37 1.08 10.11 -10.15
CA ALA A 37 1.24 9.63 -8.78
C ALA A 37 -0.10 9.11 -8.21
N SER A 38 -1.20 9.81 -8.48
CA SER A 38 -2.55 9.39 -8.07
C SER A 38 -2.97 8.09 -8.75
N LEU A 39 -2.84 7.99 -10.07
CA LEU A 39 -3.19 6.78 -10.84
C LEU A 39 -2.37 5.57 -10.36
N TYR A 40 -1.08 5.75 -10.14
CA TYR A 40 -0.22 4.69 -9.65
C TYR A 40 -0.62 4.25 -8.23
N SER A 41 -0.96 5.20 -7.35
CA SER A 41 -1.45 4.90 -6.01
C SER A 41 -2.75 4.08 -6.04
N TRP A 42 -3.71 4.43 -6.88
CA TRP A 42 -4.95 3.67 -7.04
C TRP A 42 -4.69 2.26 -7.56
N THR A 43 -3.74 2.08 -8.48
CA THR A 43 -3.33 0.74 -8.96
C THR A 43 -2.81 -0.12 -7.81
N ILE A 44 -1.97 0.44 -6.94
CA ILE A 44 -1.45 -0.25 -5.75
C ILE A 44 -2.60 -0.58 -4.79
N ILE A 45 -3.48 0.38 -4.51
CA ILE A 45 -4.62 0.21 -3.60
C ILE A 45 -5.50 -0.97 -4.03
N PHE A 46 -5.95 -1.00 -5.27
CA PHE A 46 -6.81 -2.10 -5.77
C PHE A 46 -6.10 -3.44 -5.78
N SER A 47 -4.85 -3.49 -6.20
CA SER A 47 -4.03 -4.70 -6.16
C SER A 47 -3.88 -5.23 -4.74
N LYS A 48 -3.58 -4.37 -3.76
CA LYS A 48 -3.41 -4.74 -2.35
C LYS A 48 -4.70 -5.20 -1.70
N LEU A 49 -5.81 -4.52 -1.95
CA LEU A 49 -7.11 -4.96 -1.44
C LEU A 49 -7.44 -6.40 -1.87
N GLY A 50 -7.17 -6.73 -3.14
CA GLY A 50 -7.32 -8.10 -3.65
C GLY A 50 -6.38 -9.09 -2.98
N THR A 51 -5.11 -8.73 -2.85
CA THR A 51 -4.07 -9.57 -2.25
C THR A 51 -4.40 -9.88 -0.78
N PHE A 52 -4.70 -8.88 0.03
CA PHE A 52 -5.00 -9.06 1.45
C PHE A 52 -6.29 -9.86 1.68
N ARG A 53 -7.34 -9.63 0.87
CA ARG A 53 -8.58 -10.44 0.96
C ARG A 53 -8.32 -11.92 0.66
N ARG A 54 -7.55 -12.21 -0.39
CA ARG A 54 -7.20 -13.58 -0.76
C ARG A 54 -6.30 -14.24 0.29
N ALA A 55 -5.26 -13.54 0.76
CA ALA A 55 -4.35 -14.02 1.78
C ALA A 55 -5.13 -14.40 3.06
N ARG A 56 -5.98 -13.49 3.57
CA ARG A 56 -6.78 -13.72 4.78
C ARG A 56 -7.71 -14.92 4.64
N ALA A 57 -8.39 -15.06 3.51
CA ALA A 57 -9.27 -16.20 3.25
C ALA A 57 -8.51 -17.53 3.17
N SER A 58 -7.30 -17.50 2.59
CA SER A 58 -6.43 -18.68 2.51
C SER A 58 -5.82 -19.04 3.86
N ASP A 59 -5.39 -18.06 4.66
CA ASP A 59 -4.86 -18.28 6.02
C ASP A 59 -5.86 -18.99 6.91
N VAL A 60 -7.12 -18.53 6.92
CA VAL A 60 -8.18 -19.17 7.73
C VAL A 60 -8.40 -20.63 7.32
N ARG A 61 -8.35 -20.92 6.02
CA ARG A 61 -8.50 -22.31 5.52
C ARG A 61 -7.30 -23.16 5.87
N PHE A 62 -6.09 -22.64 5.67
CA PHE A 62 -4.85 -23.31 5.98
C PHE A 62 -4.73 -23.64 7.47
N LEU A 63 -4.96 -22.65 8.35
CA LEU A 63 -4.88 -22.83 9.80
C LEU A 63 -5.88 -23.89 10.30
N ARG A 64 -7.07 -23.92 9.72
CA ARG A 64 -8.07 -24.94 10.03
C ARG A 64 -7.64 -26.33 9.59
N ALA A 65 -7.00 -26.45 8.42
CA ALA A 65 -6.44 -27.72 7.93
C ALA A 65 -5.25 -28.16 8.80
N PHE A 66 -4.36 -27.23 9.15
CA PHE A 66 -3.20 -27.46 10.00
C PHE A 66 -3.62 -28.03 11.36
N ARG A 67 -4.58 -27.41 12.05
CA ARG A 67 -5.06 -27.85 13.37
C ARG A 67 -5.80 -29.21 13.36
N LYS A 68 -6.29 -29.63 12.20
CA LYS A 68 -6.98 -30.94 12.04
C LYS A 68 -6.06 -32.05 11.56
N ALA A 69 -4.86 -31.72 11.11
CA ALA A 69 -3.93 -32.69 10.58
C ALA A 69 -3.37 -33.59 11.68
N SER A 70 -3.08 -34.84 11.31
CA SER A 70 -2.44 -35.84 12.19
C SER A 70 -0.93 -35.64 12.36
N GLY A 71 -0.30 -34.81 11.53
CA GLY A 71 1.12 -34.48 11.56
C GLY A 71 1.53 -33.57 10.41
N LEU A 72 2.79 -33.11 10.45
CA LEU A 72 3.33 -32.13 9.50
C LEU A 72 3.36 -32.63 8.06
N GLU A 73 3.58 -33.93 7.83
CA GLU A 73 3.59 -34.52 6.48
C GLU A 73 2.23 -34.38 5.79
N ALA A 74 1.14 -34.64 6.52
CA ALA A 74 -0.20 -34.49 5.99
C ALA A 74 -0.51 -33.04 5.61
N VAL A 75 0.00 -32.07 6.38
CA VAL A 75 -0.14 -30.66 6.07
C VAL A 75 0.65 -30.30 4.82
N MET A 76 1.90 -30.81 4.68
CA MET A 76 2.75 -30.52 3.53
C MET A 76 2.08 -30.93 2.21
N VAL A 77 1.49 -32.12 2.15
CA VAL A 77 0.76 -32.60 0.96
C VAL A 77 -0.42 -31.69 0.61
N ALA A 78 -1.07 -31.12 1.61
CA ALA A 78 -2.24 -30.26 1.42
C ALA A 78 -1.90 -28.77 1.25
N SER A 79 -0.67 -28.34 1.55
CA SER A 79 -0.31 -26.91 1.69
C SER A 79 -0.48 -26.12 0.38
N GLU A 80 -0.14 -26.71 -0.77
CA GLU A 80 -0.18 -26.05 -2.09
C GLU A 80 -1.56 -25.48 -2.46
N GLN A 81 -2.65 -26.14 -2.04
CA GLN A 81 -4.01 -25.68 -2.34
C GLN A 81 -4.40 -24.39 -1.60
N PHE A 82 -3.64 -24.00 -0.58
CA PHE A 82 -3.90 -22.83 0.21
C PHE A 82 -3.06 -21.60 -0.20
N ARG A 83 -2.24 -21.67 -1.24
CA ARG A 83 -1.57 -20.49 -1.78
C ARG A 83 -2.59 -19.48 -2.32
N PRO A 84 -2.42 -18.18 -2.10
CA PRO A 84 -1.23 -17.47 -1.61
C PRO A 84 -1.29 -17.12 -0.10
N SER A 85 -1.43 -18.10 0.79
CA SER A 85 -1.39 -17.86 2.24
C SER A 85 0.03 -17.51 2.70
N PRO A 86 0.25 -16.42 3.44
CA PRO A 86 1.49 -16.14 4.14
C PRO A 86 1.93 -17.26 5.08
N LEU A 87 0.98 -17.89 5.79
CA LEU A 87 1.25 -19.00 6.71
C LEU A 87 1.81 -20.23 6.01
N VAL A 88 1.40 -20.51 4.76
CA VAL A 88 1.98 -21.60 3.96
C VAL A 88 3.44 -21.33 3.67
N SER A 89 3.81 -20.08 3.34
CA SER A 89 5.21 -19.73 3.11
C SER A 89 6.06 -19.97 4.37
N VAL A 90 5.55 -19.60 5.54
CA VAL A 90 6.24 -19.83 6.83
C VAL A 90 6.33 -21.32 7.13
N PHE A 91 5.26 -22.08 6.90
CA PHE A 91 5.20 -23.53 7.07
C PHE A 91 6.27 -24.23 6.21
N ASP A 92 6.40 -23.84 4.94
CA ASP A 92 7.36 -24.44 4.02
C ASP A 92 8.79 -24.34 4.57
N PHE A 93 9.20 -23.17 5.05
CA PHE A 93 10.53 -22.96 5.65
C PHE A 93 10.76 -23.80 6.91
N GLY A 94 9.77 -23.86 7.80
CA GLY A 94 9.86 -24.69 9.00
C GLY A 94 9.93 -26.19 8.69
N TYR A 95 9.09 -26.64 7.76
CA TYR A 95 9.04 -28.05 7.36
C TYR A 95 10.32 -28.51 6.65
N GLU A 96 10.89 -27.68 5.77
CA GLU A 96 12.15 -27.98 5.10
C GLU A 96 13.30 -28.18 6.12
N GLU A 97 13.35 -27.35 7.17
CA GLU A 97 14.35 -27.52 8.23
C GLU A 97 14.13 -28.79 9.04
N ILE A 98 12.89 -29.10 9.41
CA ILE A 98 12.56 -30.37 10.09
C ILE A 98 12.97 -31.57 9.23
N ALA A 99 12.57 -31.57 7.95
CA ALA A 99 12.90 -32.66 7.02
C ALA A 99 14.43 -32.84 6.89
N ARG A 100 15.21 -31.74 6.92
CA ARG A 100 16.67 -31.78 6.90
C ARG A 100 17.23 -32.42 8.16
N GLN A 101 16.72 -32.06 9.33
CA GLN A 101 17.18 -32.60 10.63
C GLN A 101 16.83 -34.08 10.74
N VAL A 102 15.61 -34.47 10.44
CA VAL A 102 15.16 -35.87 10.47
C VAL A 102 15.98 -36.74 9.52
N LYS A 103 16.25 -36.26 8.30
CA LYS A 103 17.10 -37.00 7.33
C LYS A 103 18.54 -37.15 7.82
N ALA A 104 19.07 -36.17 8.53
CA ALA A 104 20.47 -36.17 8.98
C ALA A 104 20.71 -36.98 10.25
N LYS A 105 19.74 -36.96 11.21
CA LYS A 105 19.94 -37.46 12.57
C LYS A 105 18.76 -38.30 13.12
N GLY A 106 17.74 -38.54 12.33
CA GLY A 106 16.60 -39.37 12.71
C GLY A 106 15.52 -38.70 13.58
N GLY A 107 15.74 -37.45 14.01
CA GLY A 107 14.80 -36.72 14.87
C GLY A 107 15.11 -35.23 14.96
N LEU A 108 14.36 -34.50 15.78
CA LEU A 108 14.58 -33.08 16.05
C LEU A 108 15.81 -32.90 16.94
N THR A 109 16.83 -32.22 16.46
CA THR A 109 18.08 -32.04 17.19
C THR A 109 18.39 -30.58 17.54
N ASN A 110 17.76 -29.63 16.84
CA ASN A 110 18.03 -28.21 17.02
C ASN A 110 16.77 -27.38 16.80
N GLN A 111 15.99 -27.19 17.84
CA GLN A 111 14.77 -26.37 17.83
C GLN A 111 15.05 -24.92 17.46
N ALA A 112 16.16 -24.34 17.95
CA ALA A 112 16.54 -22.97 17.60
C ALA A 112 16.81 -22.79 16.09
N SER A 113 17.19 -23.85 15.36
CA SER A 113 17.31 -23.79 13.90
C SER A 113 15.95 -23.74 13.22
N ILE A 114 14.97 -24.48 13.76
CA ILE A 114 13.57 -24.46 13.24
C ILE A 114 12.97 -23.08 13.47
N GLU A 115 13.13 -22.51 14.67
CA GLU A 115 12.66 -21.15 15.00
C GLU A 115 13.25 -20.10 14.05
N ARG A 116 14.56 -20.16 13.76
CA ARG A 116 15.19 -19.27 12.78
C ARG A 116 14.63 -19.44 11.37
N SER A 117 14.35 -20.67 10.95
CA SER A 117 13.77 -20.94 9.65
C SER A 117 12.33 -20.40 9.54
N LEU A 118 11.52 -20.54 10.58
CA LEU A 118 10.19 -19.93 10.68
C LEU A 118 10.27 -18.40 10.62
N GLN A 119 11.23 -17.78 11.30
CA GLN A 119 11.44 -16.33 11.25
C GLN A 119 11.87 -15.87 9.85
N LEU A 120 12.70 -16.62 9.15
CA LEU A 120 13.05 -16.32 7.75
C LEU A 120 11.82 -16.39 6.85
N GLY A 121 11.00 -17.43 6.99
CA GLY A 121 9.74 -17.56 6.27
C GLY A 121 8.77 -16.41 6.57
N ALA A 122 8.67 -16.00 7.84
CA ALA A 122 7.88 -14.84 8.27
C ALA A 122 8.37 -13.55 7.61
N SER A 123 9.68 -13.29 7.65
CA SER A 123 10.27 -12.10 7.03
C SER A 123 10.01 -12.05 5.53
N GLU A 124 10.13 -13.18 4.82
CA GLU A 124 9.85 -13.24 3.38
C GLU A 124 8.36 -13.02 3.08
N ALA A 125 7.47 -13.63 3.87
CA ALA A 125 6.03 -13.44 3.72
C ALA A 125 5.63 -11.98 3.95
N MET A 126 6.19 -11.33 4.98
CA MET A 126 5.95 -9.92 5.28
C MET A 126 6.48 -9.00 4.19
N ALA A 127 7.70 -9.22 3.70
CA ALA A 127 8.28 -8.45 2.60
C ALA A 127 7.41 -8.50 1.33
N LYS A 128 6.81 -9.66 1.02
CA LYS A 128 5.86 -9.80 -0.09
C LYS A 128 4.58 -8.98 0.13
N LEU A 129 4.07 -8.98 1.36
CA LEU A 129 2.87 -8.21 1.71
C LEU A 129 3.12 -6.70 1.70
N GLU A 130 4.28 -6.24 2.14
CA GLU A 130 4.64 -4.82 2.20
C GLU A 130 5.12 -4.24 0.87
N ARG A 131 5.45 -5.08 -0.09
CA ARG A 131 5.97 -4.64 -1.39
C ARG A 131 5.09 -3.57 -2.01
N ASN A 132 5.70 -2.49 -2.47
CA ASN A 132 5.08 -1.29 -3.08
C ASN A 132 4.26 -0.40 -2.11
N MET A 133 4.13 -0.72 -0.83
CA MET A 133 3.43 0.17 0.11
C MET A 133 4.18 1.49 0.32
N ASN A 134 5.51 1.48 0.19
CA ASN A 134 6.33 2.69 0.32
C ASN A 134 5.94 3.79 -0.70
N TRP A 135 5.42 3.41 -1.87
CA TRP A 135 4.92 4.38 -2.85
C TRP A 135 3.69 5.13 -2.36
N LEU A 136 2.79 4.46 -1.62
CA LEU A 136 1.64 5.13 -0.99
C LEU A 136 2.11 6.12 0.07
N ALA A 137 3.10 5.74 0.89
CA ALA A 137 3.70 6.64 1.87
C ALA A 137 4.33 7.87 1.20
N THR A 138 5.10 7.65 0.12
CA THR A 138 5.74 8.72 -0.64
C THR A 138 4.69 9.64 -1.28
N THR A 139 3.66 9.09 -1.93
CA THR A 139 2.58 9.90 -2.52
C THR A 139 1.87 10.71 -1.44
N ALA A 140 1.55 10.10 -0.31
CA ALA A 140 0.88 10.77 0.81
C ALA A 140 1.68 11.94 1.37
N SER A 141 3.00 11.79 1.49
CA SER A 141 3.88 12.81 2.08
C SER A 141 4.33 13.87 1.07
N VAL A 142 4.57 13.51 -0.19
CA VAL A 142 5.20 14.41 -1.18
C VAL A 142 4.17 15.16 -2.03
N SER A 143 3.02 14.56 -2.36
CA SER A 143 2.05 15.19 -3.26
C SER A 143 1.53 16.54 -2.76
N PRO A 144 1.29 16.79 -1.45
CA PRO A 144 0.89 18.11 -0.97
C PRO A 144 1.95 19.18 -1.24
N PHE A 145 3.23 18.82 -1.10
CA PHE A 145 4.33 19.76 -1.35
C PHE A 145 4.51 20.05 -2.85
N ILE A 146 4.29 19.07 -3.71
CA ILE A 146 4.26 19.29 -5.16
C ILE A 146 3.10 20.23 -5.51
N GLY A 147 1.92 20.04 -4.93
CA GLY A 147 0.78 20.93 -5.09
C GLY A 147 1.08 22.35 -4.60
N LEU A 148 1.68 22.49 -3.41
CA LEU A 148 2.11 23.77 -2.86
C LEU A 148 3.14 24.47 -3.76
N MET A 149 4.11 23.72 -4.28
CA MET A 149 5.07 24.26 -5.25
C MET A 149 4.35 24.82 -6.48
N GLY A 150 3.31 24.13 -6.96
CA GLY A 150 2.46 24.61 -8.06
C GLY A 150 1.79 25.95 -7.74
N THR A 151 1.28 26.14 -6.52
CA THR A 151 0.69 27.44 -6.11
C THR A 151 1.73 28.55 -6.06
N VAL A 152 2.89 28.30 -5.49
CA VAL A 152 3.95 29.32 -5.39
C VAL A 152 4.35 29.80 -6.79
N ILE A 153 4.59 28.89 -7.72
CA ILE A 153 4.94 29.20 -9.11
C ILE A 153 3.81 29.97 -9.82
N GLY A 154 2.57 29.55 -9.63
CA GLY A 154 1.40 30.19 -10.23
C GLY A 154 1.19 31.62 -9.74
N ILE A 155 1.36 31.86 -8.43
CA ILE A 155 1.27 33.18 -7.81
C ILE A 155 2.39 34.10 -8.32
N ILE A 156 3.65 33.64 -8.37
CA ILE A 156 4.77 34.39 -8.89
C ILE A 156 4.44 34.90 -10.31
N ARG A 157 3.97 34.01 -11.19
CA ARG A 157 3.61 34.37 -12.57
C ARG A 157 2.43 35.33 -12.68
N ALA A 158 1.42 35.17 -11.80
CA ALA A 158 0.31 36.12 -11.74
C ALA A 158 0.80 37.57 -11.44
N PHE A 159 1.76 37.68 -10.54
CA PHE A 159 2.36 38.99 -10.21
C PHE A 159 3.34 39.50 -11.29
N GLU A 160 4.11 38.65 -11.96
CA GLU A 160 4.93 39.04 -13.10
C GLU A 160 4.08 39.66 -14.22
N GLY A 161 2.91 39.03 -14.52
CA GLY A 161 1.96 39.56 -15.49
C GLY A 161 1.41 40.99 -15.11
N LEU A 162 1.26 41.26 -13.81
CA LEU A 162 0.82 42.58 -13.34
C LEU A 162 1.87 43.67 -13.61
N GLY A 163 3.16 43.35 -13.42
CA GLY A 163 4.26 44.26 -13.66
C GLY A 163 4.39 44.70 -15.12
N THR A 164 3.98 43.86 -16.06
CA THR A 164 4.06 44.13 -17.51
C THR A 164 2.80 44.84 -18.05
N ALA A 165 1.65 44.72 -17.39
CA ALA A 165 0.37 45.24 -17.87
C ALA A 165 0.12 46.72 -17.56
N GLY A 166 1.01 47.40 -16.84
CA GLY A 166 0.94 48.85 -16.54
C GLY A 166 -0.27 49.32 -15.72
N SER A 167 -1.15 48.42 -15.30
CA SER A 167 -2.31 48.71 -14.43
C SER A 167 -2.43 47.71 -13.27
N ALA A 168 -2.39 48.18 -12.06
CA ALA A 168 -2.54 47.40 -10.83
C ALA A 168 -4.01 46.95 -10.62
N SER A 169 -4.55 46.10 -11.51
CA SER A 169 -5.92 45.62 -11.37
C SER A 169 -5.95 44.20 -10.80
N LEU A 170 -6.69 44.02 -9.72
CA LEU A 170 -6.92 42.68 -9.11
C LEU A 170 -7.54 41.70 -10.09
N ARG A 171 -8.30 42.20 -11.07
CA ARG A 171 -8.89 41.38 -12.14
C ARG A 171 -7.83 40.69 -13.03
N ALA A 172 -6.65 41.27 -13.16
CA ALA A 172 -5.58 40.70 -13.99
C ALA A 172 -4.89 39.51 -13.32
N VAL A 173 -4.82 39.46 -12.00
CA VAL A 173 -4.11 38.34 -11.25
C VAL A 173 -5.07 37.27 -10.75
N ALA A 174 -6.35 37.57 -10.58
CA ALA A 174 -7.32 36.64 -9.99
C ALA A 174 -7.40 35.27 -10.70
N PRO A 175 -7.39 35.18 -12.05
CA PRO A 175 -7.40 33.91 -12.74
C PRO A 175 -6.13 33.07 -12.43
N GLY A 176 -4.95 33.68 -12.48
CA GLY A 176 -3.68 33.00 -12.21
C GLY A 176 -3.55 32.49 -10.77
N ILE A 177 -4.13 33.21 -9.81
CA ILE A 177 -4.20 32.76 -8.41
C ILE A 177 -5.18 31.61 -8.28
N ALA A 178 -6.33 31.67 -8.95
CA ALA A 178 -7.30 30.57 -8.92
C ALA A 178 -6.72 29.28 -9.51
N ASP A 179 -6.05 29.35 -10.65
CA ASP A 179 -5.37 28.22 -11.29
C ASP A 179 -4.26 27.64 -10.39
N ALA A 180 -3.52 28.51 -9.72
CA ALA A 180 -2.51 28.09 -8.74
C ALA A 180 -3.12 27.26 -7.59
N LEU A 181 -4.22 27.70 -7.00
CA LEU A 181 -4.89 26.98 -5.91
C LEU A 181 -5.39 25.60 -6.29
N ILE A 182 -5.75 25.39 -7.55
CA ILE A 182 -6.14 24.06 -8.09
C ILE A 182 -4.99 23.05 -7.96
N ALA A 183 -3.75 23.47 -8.16
CA ALA A 183 -2.60 22.57 -8.03
C ALA A 183 -2.48 21.99 -6.60
N THR A 184 -2.70 22.83 -5.56
CA THR A 184 -2.73 22.33 -4.17
C THR A 184 -3.91 21.41 -3.92
N ALA A 185 -5.10 21.73 -4.43
CA ALA A 185 -6.28 20.88 -4.28
C ALA A 185 -6.06 19.49 -4.91
N VAL A 186 -5.46 19.43 -6.10
CA VAL A 186 -5.10 18.17 -6.78
C VAL A 186 -4.03 17.40 -5.98
N GLY A 187 -3.02 18.10 -5.44
CA GLY A 187 -2.00 17.50 -4.58
C GLY A 187 -2.60 16.83 -3.33
N LEU A 188 -3.53 17.49 -2.67
CA LEU A 188 -4.26 16.94 -1.52
C LEU A 188 -5.19 15.79 -1.93
N ALA A 189 -5.87 15.90 -3.06
CA ALA A 189 -6.73 14.83 -3.58
C ALA A 189 -5.95 13.54 -3.90
N ALA A 190 -4.70 13.64 -4.33
CA ALA A 190 -3.81 12.49 -4.51
C ALA A 190 -3.28 11.95 -3.16
N ALA A 191 -2.93 12.83 -2.23
CA ALA A 191 -2.30 12.46 -0.96
C ALA A 191 -3.26 11.78 0.03
N ILE A 192 -4.49 12.28 0.15
CA ILE A 192 -5.44 11.81 1.17
C ILE A 192 -5.78 10.32 1.02
N PRO A 193 -6.19 9.81 -0.16
CA PRO A 193 -6.44 8.39 -0.35
C PRO A 193 -5.18 7.54 -0.09
N ALA A 194 -4.02 8.00 -0.59
CA ALA A 194 -2.76 7.31 -0.39
C ALA A 194 -2.42 7.14 1.10
N ALA A 195 -2.59 8.20 1.92
CA ALA A 195 -2.38 8.18 3.36
C ALA A 195 -3.34 7.21 4.07
N ILE A 196 -4.63 7.28 3.74
CA ILE A 196 -5.66 6.42 4.34
C ILE A 196 -5.33 4.95 4.08
N PHE A 197 -5.07 4.58 2.83
CA PHE A 197 -4.82 3.19 2.47
C PHE A 197 -3.44 2.69 2.94
N TYR A 198 -2.42 3.54 3.00
CA TYR A 198 -1.14 3.19 3.60
C TYR A 198 -1.32 2.78 5.07
N ASN A 199 -2.03 3.59 5.86
CA ASN A 199 -2.30 3.30 7.26
C ASN A 199 -3.19 2.06 7.44
N TYR A 200 -4.21 1.90 6.61
CA TYR A 200 -5.06 0.71 6.61
C TYR A 200 -4.26 -0.56 6.32
N PHE A 201 -3.45 -0.58 5.27
CA PHE A 201 -2.63 -1.74 4.93
C PHE A 201 -1.57 -2.02 6.00
N GLY A 202 -0.98 -0.99 6.60
CA GLY A 202 -0.07 -1.14 7.73
C GLY A 202 -0.72 -1.84 8.92
N SER A 203 -2.00 -1.58 9.20
CA SER A 203 -2.72 -2.30 10.26
C SER A 203 -3.00 -3.76 9.89
N VAL A 204 -3.35 -4.04 8.64
CA VAL A 204 -3.55 -5.41 8.14
C VAL A 204 -2.25 -6.22 8.19
N VAL A 205 -1.14 -5.60 7.82
CA VAL A 205 0.19 -6.22 7.88
C VAL A 205 0.54 -6.61 9.32
N ARG A 206 0.32 -5.73 10.29
CA ARG A 206 0.53 -6.05 11.71
C ARG A 206 -0.36 -7.20 12.20
N GLU A 207 -1.63 -7.25 11.75
CA GLU A 207 -2.55 -8.36 12.08
C GLU A 207 -2.03 -9.69 11.52
N VAL A 208 -1.51 -9.70 10.28
CA VAL A 208 -0.92 -10.89 9.67
C VAL A 208 0.34 -11.32 10.42
N ASN A 209 1.21 -10.37 10.81
CA ASN A 209 2.42 -10.68 11.57
C ASN A 209 2.08 -11.36 12.91
N ALA A 210 1.14 -10.82 13.67
CA ALA A 210 0.71 -11.43 14.92
C ALA A 210 0.18 -12.88 14.72
N ARG A 211 -0.54 -13.14 13.63
CA ARG A 211 -0.97 -14.50 13.28
C ARG A 211 0.18 -15.44 12.91
N ILE A 212 1.21 -14.91 12.26
CA ILE A 212 2.42 -15.68 11.97
C ILE A 212 3.12 -16.06 13.27
N ASP A 213 3.21 -15.14 14.23
CA ASP A 213 3.81 -15.41 15.54
C ASP A 213 3.03 -16.51 16.29
N ASP A 214 1.70 -16.43 16.34
CA ASP A 214 0.84 -17.47 16.90
C ASP A 214 1.03 -18.82 16.18
N PHE A 215 1.07 -18.79 14.85
CA PHE A 215 1.28 -19.99 14.03
C PHE A 215 2.66 -20.64 14.29
N ASN A 216 3.70 -19.85 14.48
CA ASN A 216 5.04 -20.36 14.80
C ASN A 216 5.03 -21.19 16.09
N LEU A 217 4.30 -20.75 17.11
CA LEU A 217 4.14 -21.51 18.35
C LEU A 217 3.34 -22.81 18.13
N GLU A 218 2.25 -22.75 17.35
CA GLU A 218 1.47 -23.95 17.01
C GLU A 218 2.30 -24.95 16.19
N PHE A 219 3.12 -24.45 15.27
CA PHE A 219 4.03 -25.27 14.46
C PHE A 219 5.06 -26.00 15.31
N LEU A 220 5.73 -25.30 16.23
CA LEU A 220 6.71 -25.91 17.13
C LEU A 220 6.09 -26.98 18.02
N ASN A 221 4.93 -26.70 18.59
CA ASN A 221 4.19 -27.68 19.39
C ASN A 221 3.82 -28.94 18.57
N MET A 222 3.45 -28.77 17.30
CA MET A 222 3.15 -29.92 16.42
C MET A 222 4.42 -30.69 16.05
N ALA A 223 5.52 -29.98 15.80
CA ALA A 223 6.82 -30.58 15.50
C ALA A 223 7.32 -31.45 16.66
N GLU A 224 7.25 -30.93 17.88
CA GLU A 224 7.60 -31.69 19.10
C GLU A 224 6.76 -32.95 19.28
N ARG A 225 5.43 -32.87 19.05
CA ARG A 225 4.56 -34.06 19.14
C ARG A 225 4.81 -35.08 18.03
N SER A 226 5.27 -34.65 16.87
CA SER A 226 5.48 -35.54 15.72
C SER A 226 6.85 -36.21 15.71
N PHE A 227 7.86 -35.56 16.29
CA PHE A 227 9.27 -36.00 16.21
C PHE A 227 10.05 -35.82 17.52
N GLY A 228 9.46 -35.29 18.59
CA GLY A 228 10.06 -35.25 19.93
C GLY A 228 9.86 -36.59 20.61
N GLU A 229 10.96 -37.22 21.04
CA GLU A 229 10.95 -38.38 21.94
C GLU A 229 10.70 -37.92 23.39
#